data_29b1b3826f3bb1a1a616e8d91d844d98
#
_entry.id   29b1b3826f3bb1a1a616e8d91d844d98
#
_cell.length_a   1.000
_cell.length_b   1.000
_cell.length_c   1.000
_cell.angle_alpha   90.00
_cell.angle_beta   90.00
_cell.angle_gamma   90.00
#
_symmetry.space_group_name_H-M   'P 1'
#
loop_
_entity.id
_entity.type
_entity.pdbx_description
1 polymer ?
#
loop_
_entity_poly.entity_id
_entity_poly.type
_entity_poly.pdbx_seq_one_letter_code
_entity_poly.pdbx_strand_id
1 'polypeptide(L)'
;MSMKKYFLPIGKRQEEVLLPEERVIYDIHGNESSVCEDVVAATTEAIRNPIGTKPLREIVHAGETVTIVISDITRLCGTSEFLPVIVAELNSVGVKDEDITVIVATGTHRGHTHEEDITVCGEDMVRRLKIVQHDSRKSEDMVLLGQTSFGNDVAISKYVANADRVILTGAVTLHPFAGFGGGRKAVMPGVAAYDSIMKNHCMTMSPVEGAGCNKACDASLLEGNPIHQDMYESCKLLDPDFLVNTVFTPDGEISEVVAGHWYEAWQKGCKDLLAMAGVHIKQLADVVIASAGGYPKDLNLYQATKCHMNAQFAVKHGGIMIFTLDCPDIKEPAIFTDCFSRNDMEQFEKDIRANFTIPAFVAFKARCIVNDVTAYLVTRPENFDFVRKTGHIPCASLQEAWELAQEKLAEQGKKDYNITIMGHASATLPILDK
;
A
#
# COMPACT_ATOMS: atom_id res chain seq x y z
N MET A 1 6.52 29.98 -27.25
CA MET A 1 6.57 28.96 -26.20
C MET A 1 7.25 27.75 -26.79
N SER A 2 8.32 27.27 -26.16
CA SER A 2 8.95 26.00 -26.56
C SER A 2 8.00 24.85 -26.21
N MET A 3 7.79 23.92 -27.15
CA MET A 3 6.95 22.75 -26.94
C MET A 3 7.87 21.55 -26.83
N LYS A 4 7.63 20.71 -25.79
CA LYS A 4 8.40 19.50 -25.51
C LYS A 4 7.47 18.30 -25.46
N LYS A 5 7.91 17.17 -25.99
CA LYS A 5 7.20 15.89 -25.88
C LYS A 5 7.50 15.24 -24.55
N TYR A 6 6.44 14.77 -23.90
CA TYR A 6 6.51 13.95 -22.69
C TYR A 6 5.81 12.61 -22.95
N PHE A 7 6.26 11.56 -22.27
CA PHE A 7 5.78 10.20 -22.44
C PHE A 7 5.35 9.64 -21.08
N LEU A 8 4.16 9.09 -21.04
CA LEU A 8 3.63 8.45 -19.82
C LEU A 8 3.28 6.98 -20.08
N PRO A 9 3.64 6.07 -19.18
CA PRO A 9 3.27 4.66 -19.30
C PRO A 9 1.76 4.47 -19.24
N ILE A 10 1.24 3.50 -20.04
CA ILE A 10 -0.15 3.05 -20.02
C ILE A 10 -0.20 1.61 -20.52
N GLY A 11 -0.65 0.65 -19.69
CA GLY A 11 -0.55 -0.76 -20.02
C GLY A 11 0.89 -1.14 -20.35
N LYS A 12 1.08 -1.72 -21.54
CA LYS A 12 2.40 -2.12 -22.07
C LYS A 12 2.95 -1.16 -23.14
N ARG A 13 2.41 0.06 -23.22
CA ARG A 13 2.80 1.11 -24.18
C ARG A 13 3.01 2.44 -23.47
N GLN A 14 3.37 3.45 -24.25
CA GLN A 14 3.44 4.84 -23.79
C GLN A 14 2.48 5.71 -24.58
N GLU A 15 1.89 6.69 -23.91
CA GLU A 15 1.16 7.79 -24.51
C GLU A 15 2.07 9.03 -24.56
N GLU A 16 1.98 9.77 -25.66
CA GLU A 16 2.73 11.02 -25.82
C GLU A 16 1.82 12.25 -25.69
N VAL A 17 2.38 13.33 -25.19
CA VAL A 17 1.74 14.64 -25.16
C VAL A 17 2.75 15.75 -25.43
N LEU A 18 2.31 16.77 -26.17
CA LEU A 18 3.11 17.95 -26.48
C LEU A 18 2.70 19.09 -25.53
N LEU A 19 3.59 19.47 -24.61
CA LEU A 19 3.32 20.48 -23.58
C LEU A 19 4.24 21.70 -23.73
N PRO A 20 3.78 22.92 -23.31
CA PRO A 20 4.65 24.08 -23.17
C PRO A 20 5.72 23.80 -22.09
N GLU A 21 6.98 23.72 -22.48
CA GLU A 21 8.09 23.32 -21.60
C GLU A 21 8.19 24.22 -20.36
N GLU A 22 8.04 25.52 -20.52
CA GLU A 22 8.12 26.49 -19.43
C GLU A 22 6.95 26.42 -18.42
N ARG A 23 5.88 25.69 -18.75
CA ARG A 23 4.73 25.44 -17.86
C ARG A 23 4.91 24.20 -17.00
N VAL A 24 5.80 23.30 -17.36
CA VAL A 24 6.08 22.09 -16.59
C VAL A 24 7.04 22.44 -15.46
N ILE A 25 6.51 22.53 -14.24
CA ILE A 25 7.30 22.91 -13.06
C ILE A 25 7.95 21.70 -12.40
N TYR A 26 7.34 20.52 -12.53
CA TYR A 26 7.89 19.25 -12.04
C TYR A 26 7.62 18.14 -13.03
N ASP A 27 8.63 17.31 -13.25
CA ASP A 27 8.56 15.98 -13.86
C ASP A 27 9.03 15.00 -12.79
N ILE A 28 8.05 14.45 -12.04
CA ILE A 28 8.30 13.70 -10.83
C ILE A 28 8.66 12.26 -11.17
N HIS A 29 9.88 11.91 -10.82
CA HIS A 29 10.40 10.55 -10.78
C HIS A 29 10.77 10.21 -9.34
N GLY A 30 10.89 8.92 -8.99
CA GLY A 30 11.50 8.53 -7.72
C GLY A 30 12.96 9.02 -7.64
N ASN A 31 13.47 9.19 -6.43
CA ASN A 31 14.88 9.49 -6.22
C ASN A 31 15.75 8.28 -6.55
N GLU A 32 17.06 8.49 -6.71
CA GLU A 32 18.00 7.40 -6.93
C GLU A 32 17.86 6.33 -5.85
N SER A 33 17.81 5.08 -6.28
CA SER A 33 17.69 3.91 -5.42
C SER A 33 18.60 2.80 -5.92
N SER A 34 19.19 2.05 -5.01
CA SER A 34 19.98 0.86 -5.33
C SER A 34 19.10 -0.39 -5.20
N VAL A 35 19.31 -1.34 -6.09
CA VAL A 35 18.72 -2.68 -5.98
C VAL A 35 19.61 -3.57 -5.13
N CYS A 36 19.02 -4.33 -4.21
CA CYS A 36 19.70 -5.35 -3.44
C CYS A 36 19.99 -6.55 -4.34
N GLU A 37 21.25 -6.76 -4.70
CA GLU A 37 21.65 -7.85 -5.62
C GLU A 37 21.57 -9.24 -4.96
N ASP A 38 21.70 -9.31 -3.63
CA ASP A 38 21.69 -10.56 -2.85
C ASP A 38 20.87 -10.40 -1.57
N VAL A 39 19.59 -10.73 -1.66
CA VAL A 39 18.64 -10.64 -0.54
C VAL A 39 19.00 -11.60 0.60
N VAL A 40 19.60 -12.76 0.27
CA VAL A 40 20.04 -13.76 1.26
C VAL A 40 21.19 -13.22 2.10
N ALA A 41 22.20 -12.62 1.46
CA ALA A 41 23.33 -11.99 2.15
C ALA A 41 22.86 -10.77 2.97
N ALA A 42 22.01 -9.92 2.39
CA ALA A 42 21.46 -8.75 3.07
C ALA A 42 20.62 -9.15 4.30
N THR A 43 19.81 -10.20 4.19
CA THR A 43 19.03 -10.73 5.32
C THR A 43 19.96 -11.26 6.41
N THR A 44 20.98 -12.03 6.02
CA THR A 44 21.96 -12.59 6.97
C THR A 44 22.66 -11.48 7.75
N GLU A 45 23.07 -10.42 7.07
CA GLU A 45 23.69 -9.26 7.70
C GLU A 45 22.73 -8.53 8.64
N ALA A 46 21.50 -8.28 8.18
CA ALA A 46 20.49 -7.55 8.95
C ALA A 46 20.07 -8.28 10.25
N ILE A 47 19.92 -9.62 10.24
CA ILE A 47 19.55 -10.39 11.44
C ILE A 47 20.71 -10.55 12.44
N ARG A 48 21.96 -10.40 11.98
CA ARG A 48 23.16 -10.43 12.82
C ARG A 48 23.53 -9.09 13.42
N ASN A 49 23.20 -8.00 12.73
CA ASN A 49 23.41 -6.62 13.13
C ASN A 49 22.08 -5.84 13.17
N PRO A 50 21.12 -6.28 14.02
CA PRO A 50 19.76 -5.77 14.01
C PRO A 50 19.65 -4.37 14.62
N ILE A 51 18.60 -3.67 14.23
CA ILE A 51 18.24 -2.34 14.72
C ILE A 51 17.46 -2.47 16.02
N GLY A 52 17.88 -1.79 17.08
CA GLY A 52 17.12 -1.61 18.32
C GLY A 52 16.93 -2.85 19.18
N THR A 53 17.61 -3.97 18.89
CA THR A 53 17.53 -5.21 19.66
C THR A 53 18.81 -6.05 19.51
N LYS A 54 18.86 -7.21 20.17
CA LYS A 54 19.95 -8.18 20.03
C LYS A 54 19.80 -9.00 18.76
N PRO A 55 20.90 -9.62 18.25
CA PRO A 55 20.84 -10.62 17.20
C PRO A 55 19.79 -11.70 17.47
N LEU A 56 19.10 -12.18 16.43
CA LEU A 56 18.02 -13.17 16.56
C LEU A 56 18.47 -14.41 17.35
N ARG A 57 19.69 -14.91 17.13
CA ARG A 57 20.29 -16.04 17.84
C ARG A 57 20.50 -15.83 19.33
N GLU A 58 20.46 -14.60 19.82
CA GLU A 58 20.58 -14.28 21.26
C GLU A 58 19.22 -14.05 21.93
N ILE A 59 18.13 -14.03 21.13
CA ILE A 59 16.76 -13.82 21.60
C ILE A 59 16.03 -15.15 21.74
N VAL A 60 16.25 -16.08 20.78
CA VAL A 60 15.55 -17.35 20.69
C VAL A 60 16.42 -18.49 21.20
N HIS A 61 15.82 -19.45 21.92
CA HIS A 61 16.52 -20.56 22.56
C HIS A 61 15.93 -21.92 22.16
N ALA A 62 16.75 -22.98 22.25
CA ALA A 62 16.34 -24.34 22.00
C ALA A 62 15.14 -24.75 22.88
N GLY A 63 14.14 -25.35 22.26
CA GLY A 63 12.90 -25.80 22.93
C GLY A 63 11.80 -24.76 23.03
N GLU A 64 12.05 -23.50 22.58
CA GLU A 64 10.99 -22.51 22.40
C GLU A 64 10.22 -22.75 21.10
N THR A 65 8.91 -22.52 21.12
CA THR A 65 8.05 -22.49 19.93
C THR A 65 8.17 -21.13 19.25
N VAL A 66 8.39 -21.13 17.93
CA VAL A 66 8.57 -19.91 17.15
C VAL A 66 7.48 -19.80 16.09
N THR A 67 6.80 -18.66 16.06
CA THR A 67 5.88 -18.35 14.94
C THR A 67 6.46 -17.24 14.07
N ILE A 68 6.60 -17.56 12.76
CA ILE A 68 7.01 -16.60 11.74
C ILE A 68 5.76 -16.15 10.98
N VAL A 69 5.44 -14.87 11.07
CA VAL A 69 4.30 -14.26 10.35
C VAL A 69 4.78 -13.77 9.00
N ILE A 70 4.20 -14.29 7.91
CA ILE A 70 4.58 -13.93 6.53
C ILE A 70 3.43 -13.24 5.78
N SER A 71 3.76 -12.45 4.76
CA SER A 71 2.78 -11.83 3.87
C SER A 71 2.12 -12.88 2.95
N ASP A 72 0.89 -12.59 2.49
CA ASP A 72 0.18 -13.43 1.52
C ASP A 72 0.65 -13.24 0.08
N ILE A 73 0.15 -14.08 -0.85
CA ILE A 73 0.49 -14.09 -2.28
C ILE A 73 0.23 -12.73 -2.96
N THR A 74 -0.68 -11.91 -2.44
CA THR A 74 -0.99 -10.59 -3.02
C THR A 74 0.06 -9.53 -2.68
N ARG A 75 1.04 -9.89 -1.82
CA ARG A 75 2.10 -9.01 -1.31
C ARG A 75 3.45 -9.72 -1.31
N LEU A 76 3.89 -10.18 -2.48
CA LEU A 76 5.22 -10.78 -2.61
C LEU A 76 6.29 -9.80 -2.13
N CYS A 77 7.13 -10.26 -1.22
CA CYS A 77 8.11 -9.43 -0.53
C CYS A 77 9.49 -10.10 -0.38
N GLY A 78 9.79 -11.11 -1.20
CA GLY A 78 11.04 -11.87 -1.13
C GLY A 78 11.04 -12.94 -0.03
N THR A 79 9.87 -13.40 0.42
CA THR A 79 9.75 -14.41 1.49
C THR A 79 10.52 -15.68 1.17
N SER A 80 10.50 -16.17 -0.07
CA SER A 80 11.24 -17.37 -0.50
C SER A 80 12.76 -17.23 -0.35
N GLU A 81 13.29 -16.00 -0.27
CA GLU A 81 14.72 -15.72 -0.10
C GLU A 81 15.09 -15.52 1.37
N PHE A 82 14.33 -14.72 2.12
CA PHE A 82 14.69 -14.44 3.52
C PHE A 82 14.20 -15.50 4.52
N LEU A 83 13.12 -16.24 4.26
CA LEU A 83 12.59 -17.25 5.17
C LEU A 83 13.59 -18.38 5.44
N PRO A 84 14.28 -18.96 4.44
CA PRO A 84 15.33 -19.95 4.66
C PRO A 84 16.46 -19.44 5.56
N VAL A 85 16.82 -18.16 5.45
CA VAL A 85 17.87 -17.53 6.27
C VAL A 85 17.43 -17.45 7.74
N ILE A 86 16.19 -16.99 8.00
CA ILE A 86 15.61 -16.94 9.35
C ILE A 86 15.58 -18.34 9.96
N VAL A 87 15.08 -19.34 9.22
CA VAL A 87 15.01 -20.74 9.72
C VAL A 87 16.38 -21.31 9.99
N ALA A 88 17.38 -21.07 9.14
CA ALA A 88 18.76 -21.49 9.37
C ALA A 88 19.36 -20.87 10.63
N GLU A 89 19.06 -19.58 10.89
CA GLU A 89 19.53 -18.92 12.12
C GLU A 89 18.87 -19.51 13.37
N LEU A 90 17.55 -19.82 13.33
CA LEU A 90 16.83 -20.50 14.41
C LEU A 90 17.39 -21.91 14.66
N ASN A 91 17.59 -22.68 13.59
CA ASN A 91 18.17 -24.03 13.70
C ASN A 91 19.58 -23.98 14.29
N SER A 92 20.38 -22.93 14.01
CA SER A 92 21.76 -22.78 14.53
C SER A 92 21.84 -22.68 16.05
N VAL A 93 20.73 -22.25 16.71
CA VAL A 93 20.63 -22.16 18.18
C VAL A 93 19.80 -23.31 18.79
N GLY A 94 19.47 -24.32 17.98
CA GLY A 94 18.82 -25.54 18.43
C GLY A 94 17.29 -25.54 18.39
N VAL A 95 16.65 -24.55 17.81
CA VAL A 95 15.19 -24.61 17.50
C VAL A 95 15.01 -25.57 16.35
N LYS A 96 14.12 -26.54 16.52
CA LYS A 96 13.84 -27.57 15.49
C LYS A 96 12.75 -27.10 14.54
N ASP A 97 12.72 -27.68 13.35
CA ASP A 97 11.68 -27.40 12.35
C ASP A 97 10.26 -27.68 12.88
N GLU A 98 10.09 -28.71 13.71
CA GLU A 98 8.82 -29.08 14.35
C GLU A 98 8.30 -28.02 15.34
N ASP A 99 9.19 -27.18 15.88
CA ASP A 99 8.87 -26.08 16.81
C ASP A 99 8.63 -24.76 16.07
N ILE A 100 8.81 -24.73 14.73
CA ILE A 100 8.60 -23.56 13.90
C ILE A 100 7.26 -23.64 13.17
N THR A 101 6.39 -22.67 13.39
CA THR A 101 5.15 -22.48 12.62
C THR A 101 5.26 -21.23 11.76
N VAL A 102 4.96 -21.35 10.49
CA VAL A 102 4.79 -20.21 9.58
C VAL A 102 3.30 -19.94 9.44
N ILE A 103 2.87 -18.69 9.69
CA ILE A 103 1.50 -18.27 9.49
C ILE A 103 1.39 -17.23 8.39
N VAL A 104 0.53 -17.49 7.41
CA VAL A 104 0.23 -16.56 6.32
C VAL A 104 -0.74 -15.50 6.82
N ALA A 105 -0.31 -14.25 6.86
CA ALA A 105 -1.07 -13.10 7.33
C ALA A 105 -2.06 -12.62 6.25
N THR A 106 -3.15 -13.35 6.06
CA THR A 106 -4.17 -13.07 5.04
C THR A 106 -5.07 -11.87 5.36
N GLY A 107 -5.16 -11.49 6.64
CA GLY A 107 -6.13 -10.48 7.06
C GLY A 107 -7.55 -10.89 6.70
N THR A 108 -8.19 -10.17 5.76
CA THR A 108 -9.52 -10.49 5.25
C THR A 108 -9.50 -11.21 3.91
N HIS A 109 -8.32 -11.53 3.36
CA HIS A 109 -8.19 -12.29 2.12
C HIS A 109 -8.45 -13.78 2.37
N ARG A 110 -8.63 -14.55 1.30
CA ARG A 110 -8.66 -16.01 1.36
C ARG A 110 -7.29 -16.59 1.71
N GLY A 111 -7.29 -17.80 2.24
CA GLY A 111 -6.06 -18.58 2.39
C GLY A 111 -5.42 -18.95 1.04
N HIS A 112 -4.16 -19.31 1.08
CA HIS A 112 -3.39 -19.77 -0.07
C HIS A 112 -3.83 -21.17 -0.54
N THR A 113 -3.58 -21.48 -1.81
CA THR A 113 -3.45 -22.85 -2.29
C THR A 113 -2.05 -23.38 -1.95
N HIS A 114 -1.85 -24.69 -2.11
CA HIS A 114 -0.53 -25.29 -1.88
C HIS A 114 0.54 -24.73 -2.86
N GLU A 115 0.16 -24.47 -4.10
CA GLU A 115 1.05 -23.87 -5.11
C GLU A 115 1.43 -22.42 -4.76
N GLU A 116 0.49 -21.70 -4.14
CA GLU A 116 0.76 -20.34 -3.64
C GLU A 116 1.69 -20.37 -2.43
N ASP A 117 1.56 -21.36 -1.52
CA ASP A 117 2.52 -21.56 -0.43
C ASP A 117 3.94 -21.84 -0.96
N ILE A 118 4.06 -22.69 -2.00
CA ILE A 118 5.34 -22.94 -2.65
C ILE A 118 5.91 -21.67 -3.29
N THR A 119 5.07 -20.88 -3.94
CA THR A 119 5.48 -19.62 -4.58
C THR A 119 6.00 -18.62 -3.54
N VAL A 120 5.33 -18.51 -2.40
CA VAL A 120 5.67 -17.53 -1.35
C VAL A 120 6.83 -18.00 -0.48
N CYS A 121 6.84 -19.27 -0.04
CA CYS A 121 7.79 -19.78 0.94
C CYS A 121 8.98 -20.52 0.32
N GLY A 122 8.83 -21.03 -0.89
CA GLY A 122 9.75 -21.99 -1.50
C GLY A 122 9.40 -23.44 -1.13
N GLU A 123 9.65 -24.38 -2.04
CA GLU A 123 9.28 -25.80 -1.90
C GLU A 123 9.93 -26.46 -0.66
N ASP A 124 11.21 -26.14 -0.37
CA ASP A 124 11.90 -26.71 0.79
C ASP A 124 11.26 -26.28 2.11
N MET A 125 10.89 -25.02 2.26
CA MET A 125 10.26 -24.51 3.47
C MET A 125 8.86 -25.08 3.68
N VAL A 126 8.07 -25.20 2.61
CA VAL A 126 6.74 -25.85 2.68
C VAL A 126 6.84 -27.31 3.07
N ARG A 127 7.87 -28.02 2.62
CA ARG A 127 8.09 -29.43 3.00
C ARG A 127 8.55 -29.59 4.45
N ARG A 128 9.34 -28.66 4.98
CA ARG A 128 9.99 -28.74 6.30
C ARG A 128 9.12 -28.22 7.43
N LEU A 129 8.35 -27.16 7.16
CA LEU A 129 7.68 -26.39 8.20
C LEU A 129 6.17 -26.57 8.18
N LYS A 130 5.55 -26.33 9.32
CA LYS A 130 4.09 -26.22 9.43
C LYS A 130 3.65 -24.87 8.89
N ILE A 131 2.93 -24.86 7.74
CA ILE A 131 2.32 -23.66 7.18
C ILE A 131 0.85 -23.59 7.62
N VAL A 132 0.45 -22.45 8.20
CA VAL A 132 -0.91 -22.19 8.68
C VAL A 132 -1.50 -21.02 7.92
N GLN A 133 -2.73 -21.18 7.42
CA GLN A 133 -3.47 -20.08 6.81
C GLN A 133 -4.29 -19.38 7.90
N HIS A 134 -4.10 -18.06 8.06
CA HIS A 134 -4.96 -17.27 8.93
C HIS A 134 -6.36 -17.16 8.33
N ASP A 135 -7.39 -17.26 9.18
CA ASP A 135 -8.77 -16.97 8.82
C ASP A 135 -9.37 -16.04 9.88
N SER A 136 -9.50 -14.77 9.52
CA SER A 136 -9.98 -13.72 10.44
C SER A 136 -11.41 -13.92 10.94
N ARG A 137 -12.19 -14.79 10.31
CA ARG A 137 -13.59 -15.09 10.68
C ARG A 137 -13.75 -16.31 11.57
N LYS A 138 -12.68 -17.05 11.81
CA LYS A 138 -12.68 -18.28 12.62
C LYS A 138 -12.43 -17.93 14.09
N SER A 139 -13.50 -17.55 14.81
CA SER A 139 -13.44 -17.04 16.18
C SER A 139 -12.79 -18.00 17.19
N GLU A 140 -12.93 -19.34 17.00
CA GLU A 140 -12.31 -20.36 17.85
C GLU A 140 -10.78 -20.42 17.73
N ASP A 141 -10.21 -19.78 16.71
CA ASP A 141 -8.75 -19.67 16.53
C ASP A 141 -8.22 -18.31 17.01
N MET A 142 -9.05 -17.46 17.63
CA MET A 142 -8.66 -16.13 18.10
C MET A 142 -8.45 -16.07 19.61
N VAL A 143 -7.46 -15.28 20.02
CA VAL A 143 -7.13 -14.96 21.42
C VAL A 143 -7.21 -13.45 21.59
N LEU A 144 -7.98 -12.99 22.57
CA LEU A 144 -8.07 -11.57 22.94
C LEU A 144 -6.82 -11.17 23.71
N LEU A 145 -6.04 -10.22 23.20
CA LEU A 145 -4.84 -9.67 23.86
C LEU A 145 -5.18 -8.50 24.79
N GLY A 146 -6.17 -7.70 24.45
CA GLY A 146 -6.55 -6.49 25.17
C GLY A 146 -7.31 -5.52 24.28
N GLN A 147 -7.37 -4.27 24.72
CA GLN A 147 -8.08 -3.20 24.01
C GLN A 147 -7.16 -2.00 23.78
N THR A 148 -7.24 -1.39 22.59
CA THR A 148 -6.52 -0.15 22.27
C THR A 148 -7.22 1.08 22.87
N SER A 149 -6.52 2.22 22.87
CA SER A 149 -7.09 3.52 23.29
C SER A 149 -8.27 3.97 22.41
N PHE A 150 -8.43 3.37 21.23
CA PHE A 150 -9.56 3.59 20.31
C PHE A 150 -10.77 2.69 20.60
N GLY A 151 -10.71 1.90 21.67
CA GLY A 151 -11.75 0.95 22.02
C GLY A 151 -11.86 -0.22 21.04
N ASN A 152 -10.75 -0.60 20.42
CA ASN A 152 -10.67 -1.76 19.55
C ASN A 152 -10.20 -2.98 20.35
N ASP A 153 -11.06 -3.99 20.47
CA ASP A 153 -10.71 -5.28 21.07
C ASP A 153 -9.77 -6.03 20.12
N VAL A 154 -8.51 -6.18 20.54
CA VAL A 154 -7.47 -6.80 19.72
C VAL A 154 -7.47 -8.29 19.96
N ALA A 155 -8.12 -9.04 19.06
CA ALA A 155 -8.06 -10.48 19.01
C ALA A 155 -7.20 -10.92 17.81
N ILE A 156 -6.27 -11.85 18.02
CA ILE A 156 -5.35 -12.38 17.02
C ILE A 156 -5.30 -13.89 17.01
N SER A 157 -4.73 -14.45 15.93
CA SER A 157 -4.56 -15.89 15.78
C SER A 157 -3.85 -16.52 16.99
N LYS A 158 -4.42 -17.61 17.51
CA LYS A 158 -3.84 -18.42 18.62
C LYS A 158 -2.45 -18.96 18.29
N TYR A 159 -2.13 -19.17 17.02
CA TYR A 159 -0.81 -19.63 16.59
C TYR A 159 0.27 -18.57 16.80
N VAL A 160 -0.13 -17.30 16.86
CA VAL A 160 0.76 -16.18 17.16
C VAL A 160 0.72 -15.85 18.65
N ALA A 161 -0.48 -15.76 19.24
CA ALA A 161 -0.66 -15.37 20.64
C ALA A 161 -0.05 -16.36 21.65
N ASN A 162 0.04 -17.65 21.31
CA ASN A 162 0.52 -18.70 22.19
C ASN A 162 1.95 -19.18 21.90
N ALA A 163 2.65 -18.55 20.92
CA ALA A 163 4.05 -18.88 20.66
C ALA A 163 4.96 -18.26 21.71
N ASP A 164 6.07 -18.94 22.06
CA ASP A 164 7.09 -18.39 22.95
C ASP A 164 7.83 -17.23 22.29
N ARG A 165 7.98 -17.28 20.96
CA ARG A 165 8.62 -16.24 20.15
C ARG A 165 7.84 -15.93 18.87
N VAL A 166 7.77 -14.64 18.53
CA VAL A 166 7.09 -14.15 17.33
C VAL A 166 8.03 -13.32 16.47
N ILE A 167 8.19 -13.74 15.21
CA ILE A 167 8.97 -13.02 14.19
C ILE A 167 8.01 -12.49 13.16
N LEU A 168 7.97 -11.17 12.99
CA LEU A 168 7.18 -10.53 11.93
C LEU A 168 8.00 -10.42 10.65
N THR A 169 7.39 -10.69 9.51
CA THR A 169 8.02 -10.42 8.21
C THR A 169 7.08 -9.67 7.28
N GLY A 170 7.60 -9.14 6.17
CA GLY A 170 6.83 -8.44 5.16
C GLY A 170 7.65 -7.38 4.42
N ALA A 171 6.94 -6.44 3.79
CA ALA A 171 7.57 -5.33 3.07
C ALA A 171 7.07 -3.96 3.54
N VAL A 172 7.99 -3.01 3.62
CA VAL A 172 7.65 -1.59 3.80
C VAL A 172 7.28 -1.00 2.45
N THR A 173 6.06 -0.50 2.34
CA THR A 173 5.51 0.12 1.14
C THR A 173 4.69 1.35 1.53
N LEU A 174 4.47 2.31 0.62
CA LEU A 174 3.48 3.36 0.85
C LEU A 174 2.08 2.73 0.99
N HIS A 175 1.30 3.23 1.93
CA HIS A 175 -0.05 2.70 2.16
C HIS A 175 -1.10 3.82 2.18
N PRO A 176 -2.16 3.75 1.37
CA PRO A 176 -3.06 4.86 1.08
C PRO A 176 -3.87 5.39 2.27
N PHE A 177 -3.83 4.75 3.42
CA PHE A 177 -4.52 5.23 4.64
C PHE A 177 -3.80 4.88 5.95
N ALA A 178 -2.89 3.91 5.99
CA ALA A 178 -2.12 3.56 7.19
C ALA A 178 -0.71 4.18 7.23
N GLY A 179 -0.41 5.10 6.33
CA GLY A 179 0.92 5.68 6.12
C GLY A 179 1.83 4.72 5.35
N PHE A 180 2.23 3.62 5.99
CA PHE A 180 3.11 2.60 5.42
C PHE A 180 2.60 1.18 5.66
N GLY A 181 3.02 0.25 4.79
CA GLY A 181 2.92 -1.19 4.95
C GLY A 181 4.00 -1.77 5.87
N GLY A 182 4.06 -3.09 5.98
CA GLY A 182 5.03 -3.79 6.80
C GLY A 182 4.87 -3.60 8.32
N GLY A 183 5.82 -4.12 9.09
CA GLY A 183 5.87 -3.98 10.54
C GLY A 183 4.59 -4.42 11.23
N ARG A 184 4.01 -3.51 12.02
CA ARG A 184 2.76 -3.72 12.77
C ARG A 184 1.60 -4.25 11.93
N LYS A 185 1.64 -4.10 10.59
CA LYS A 185 0.56 -4.62 9.72
C LYS A 185 0.56 -6.14 9.61
N ALA A 186 1.64 -6.80 9.92
CA ALA A 186 1.66 -8.26 10.03
C ALA A 186 0.77 -8.76 11.20
N VAL A 187 0.58 -7.94 12.24
CA VAL A 187 -0.35 -8.21 13.34
C VAL A 187 -1.74 -7.69 13.00
N MET A 188 -1.90 -6.39 12.78
CA MET A 188 -3.15 -5.72 12.43
C MET A 188 -3.04 -5.09 11.03
N PRO A 189 -3.72 -5.60 10.01
CA PRO A 189 -4.78 -6.62 10.01
C PRO A 189 -4.28 -8.07 9.87
N GLY A 190 -2.99 -8.34 9.64
CA GLY A 190 -2.44 -9.57 9.08
C GLY A 190 -2.97 -10.86 9.72
N VAL A 191 -2.90 -10.97 11.06
CA VAL A 191 -3.35 -12.13 11.83
C VAL A 191 -4.45 -11.79 12.84
N ALA A 192 -5.14 -10.67 12.65
CA ALA A 192 -6.20 -10.20 13.55
C ALA A 192 -7.59 -10.75 13.18
N ALA A 193 -8.50 -10.75 14.16
CA ALA A 193 -9.90 -11.08 13.96
C ALA A 193 -10.61 -10.07 13.08
N TYR A 194 -11.61 -10.51 12.33
CA TYR A 194 -12.36 -9.67 11.40
C TYR A 194 -12.93 -8.41 12.04
N ASP A 195 -13.53 -8.50 13.22
CA ASP A 195 -14.13 -7.36 13.91
C ASP A 195 -13.07 -6.34 14.35
N SER A 196 -11.91 -6.80 14.83
CA SER A 196 -10.75 -5.95 15.14
C SER A 196 -10.26 -5.20 13.89
N ILE A 197 -10.19 -5.91 12.74
CA ILE A 197 -9.79 -5.31 11.45
C ILE A 197 -10.80 -4.24 11.02
N MET A 198 -12.09 -4.55 11.06
CA MET A 198 -13.13 -3.60 10.64
C MET A 198 -13.16 -2.37 11.54
N LYS A 199 -13.01 -2.54 12.86
CA LYS A 199 -12.92 -1.43 13.80
C LYS A 199 -11.76 -0.48 13.48
N ASN A 200 -10.58 -1.04 13.22
CA ASN A 200 -9.41 -0.27 12.79
C ASN A 200 -9.67 0.48 11.47
N HIS A 201 -10.12 -0.24 10.44
CA HIS A 201 -10.25 0.31 9.08
C HIS A 201 -11.40 1.34 8.96
N CYS A 202 -12.44 1.26 9.79
CA CYS A 202 -13.49 2.27 9.83
C CYS A 202 -12.96 3.67 10.20
N MET A 203 -11.80 3.80 10.86
CA MET A 203 -11.17 5.08 11.19
C MET A 203 -10.65 5.84 9.97
N THR A 204 -10.69 5.23 8.78
CA THR A 204 -10.46 5.93 7.50
C THR A 204 -11.55 6.94 7.18
N MET A 205 -12.74 6.78 7.74
CA MET A 205 -13.80 7.76 7.66
C MET A 205 -13.57 8.88 8.67
N SER A 206 -13.93 10.10 8.31
CA SER A 206 -13.91 11.23 9.25
C SER A 206 -14.73 10.89 10.51
N PRO A 207 -14.30 11.29 11.72
CA PRO A 207 -15.13 11.14 12.91
C PRO A 207 -16.43 11.99 12.82
N VAL A 208 -16.46 12.97 11.93
CA VAL A 208 -17.64 13.81 11.67
C VAL A 208 -18.40 13.24 10.47
N GLU A 209 -19.66 12.86 10.67
CA GLU A 209 -20.53 12.41 9.59
C GLU A 209 -20.75 13.52 8.56
N GLY A 210 -20.75 13.19 7.29
CA GLY A 210 -20.84 14.14 6.17
C GLY A 210 -19.51 14.79 5.78
N ALA A 211 -18.43 14.56 6.54
CA ALA A 211 -17.10 15.11 6.23
C ALA A 211 -16.20 14.16 5.39
N GLY A 212 -16.74 13.03 4.97
CA GLY A 212 -16.06 12.09 4.06
C GLY A 212 -14.89 11.35 4.68
N CYS A 213 -13.75 11.33 3.97
CA CYS A 213 -12.54 10.66 4.42
C CYS A 213 -11.82 11.40 5.55
N ASN A 214 -11.19 10.64 6.45
CA ASN A 214 -10.31 11.20 7.46
C ASN A 214 -8.99 11.67 6.83
N LYS A 215 -8.75 12.98 6.84
CA LYS A 215 -7.57 13.60 6.23
C LYS A 215 -6.24 13.22 6.91
N ALA A 216 -6.28 12.70 8.15
CA ALA A 216 -5.10 12.18 8.81
C ALA A 216 -4.70 10.78 8.31
N CYS A 217 -5.62 10.08 7.60
CA CYS A 217 -5.41 8.73 7.08
C CYS A 217 -4.99 8.79 5.61
N ASP A 218 -3.68 8.98 5.38
CA ASP A 218 -3.16 9.00 4.01
C ASP A 218 -1.74 8.41 3.92
N ALA A 219 -1.21 8.31 2.69
CA ALA A 219 0.13 7.78 2.44
C ALA A 219 1.19 8.62 3.18
N SER A 220 2.18 7.95 3.73
CA SER A 220 3.27 8.46 4.58
C SER A 220 2.86 9.14 5.91
N LEU A 221 1.59 9.41 6.14
CA LEU A 221 1.13 10.07 7.37
C LEU A 221 1.08 9.06 8.53
N LEU A 222 1.88 9.29 9.56
CA LEU A 222 1.91 8.52 10.80
C LEU A 222 1.40 9.34 11.99
N GLU A 223 1.90 10.56 12.14
CA GLU A 223 1.49 11.45 13.21
C GLU A 223 0.01 11.85 13.07
N GLY A 224 -0.76 11.66 14.13
CA GLY A 224 -2.20 11.93 14.14
C GLY A 224 -3.06 10.96 13.31
N ASN A 225 -2.48 9.94 12.70
CA ASN A 225 -3.20 8.93 11.95
C ASN A 225 -3.78 7.85 12.89
N PRO A 226 -5.10 7.82 13.13
CA PRO A 226 -5.69 6.90 14.10
C PRO A 226 -5.56 5.43 13.67
N ILE A 227 -5.54 5.14 12.38
CA ILE A 227 -5.33 3.76 11.88
C ILE A 227 -3.94 3.28 12.24
N HIS A 228 -2.91 4.12 11.96
CA HIS A 228 -1.53 3.78 12.34
C HIS A 228 -1.41 3.60 13.85
N GLN A 229 -1.98 4.51 14.64
CA GLN A 229 -1.88 4.46 16.09
C GLN A 229 -2.55 3.20 16.67
N ASP A 230 -3.74 2.85 16.20
CA ASP A 230 -4.45 1.64 16.62
C ASP A 230 -3.68 0.36 16.23
N MET A 231 -3.09 0.31 15.00
CA MET A 231 -2.21 -0.78 14.57
C MET A 231 -0.95 -0.88 15.43
N TYR A 232 -0.36 0.26 15.82
CA TYR A 232 0.79 0.32 16.70
C TYR A 232 0.45 -0.24 18.08
N GLU A 233 -0.65 0.22 18.67
CA GLU A 233 -1.12 -0.26 19.98
C GLU A 233 -1.46 -1.74 19.94
N SER A 234 -2.11 -2.22 18.87
CA SER A 234 -2.40 -3.64 18.65
C SER A 234 -1.13 -4.49 18.59
N CYS A 235 -0.12 -4.03 17.88
CA CYS A 235 1.16 -4.73 17.80
C CYS A 235 1.92 -4.69 19.13
N LYS A 236 1.84 -3.58 19.86
CA LYS A 236 2.44 -3.42 21.19
C LYS A 236 1.80 -4.35 22.25
N LEU A 237 0.51 -4.68 22.12
CA LEU A 237 -0.14 -5.67 23.00
C LEU A 237 0.44 -7.08 22.81
N LEU A 238 0.90 -7.42 21.61
CA LEU A 238 1.60 -8.67 21.31
C LEU A 238 3.08 -8.59 21.69
N ASP A 239 3.71 -7.44 21.44
CA ASP A 239 5.13 -7.14 21.58
C ASP A 239 6.05 -8.17 20.93
N PRO A 240 6.03 -8.30 19.59
CA PRO A 240 6.80 -9.32 18.87
C PRO A 240 8.30 -9.20 19.11
N ASP A 241 8.99 -10.34 19.14
CA ASP A 241 10.42 -10.41 19.50
C ASP A 241 11.36 -9.87 18.42
N PHE A 242 10.98 -10.02 17.14
CA PHE A 242 11.83 -9.64 16.01
C PHE A 242 11.04 -9.29 14.76
N LEU A 243 11.67 -8.51 13.88
CA LEU A 243 11.13 -8.14 12.55
C LEU A 243 12.17 -8.37 11.47
N VAL A 244 11.73 -8.83 10.31
CA VAL A 244 12.48 -8.77 9.05
C VAL A 244 11.57 -8.18 7.97
N ASN A 245 11.92 -7.01 7.44
CA ASN A 245 11.16 -6.41 6.34
C ASN A 245 12.07 -6.07 5.16
N THR A 246 11.58 -6.29 3.95
CA THR A 246 12.18 -5.73 2.73
C THR A 246 11.65 -4.31 2.50
N VAL A 247 12.45 -3.48 1.84
CA VAL A 247 12.06 -2.15 1.35
C VAL A 247 12.17 -2.16 -0.17
N PHE A 248 11.14 -1.67 -0.85
CA PHE A 248 11.10 -1.69 -2.31
C PHE A 248 11.49 -0.36 -2.92
N THR A 249 12.16 -0.40 -4.07
CA THR A 249 12.33 0.75 -4.94
C THR A 249 10.98 1.16 -5.55
N PRO A 250 10.83 2.38 -6.09
CA PRO A 250 9.63 2.80 -6.85
C PRO A 250 9.33 1.88 -8.05
N ASP A 251 10.34 1.22 -8.60
CA ASP A 251 10.19 0.30 -9.73
C ASP A 251 9.74 -1.10 -9.31
N GLY A 252 9.75 -1.39 -8.00
CA GLY A 252 9.24 -2.65 -7.44
C GLY A 252 10.29 -3.73 -7.23
N GLU A 253 11.56 -3.37 -7.23
CA GLU A 253 12.68 -4.23 -6.86
C GLU A 253 12.99 -4.10 -5.36
N ILE A 254 13.56 -5.13 -4.73
CA ILE A 254 14.01 -5.01 -3.34
C ILE A 254 15.26 -4.12 -3.30
N SER A 255 15.22 -3.06 -2.49
CA SER A 255 16.34 -2.14 -2.28
C SER A 255 17.22 -2.58 -1.12
N GLU A 256 16.60 -2.97 -0.02
CA GLU A 256 17.31 -3.37 1.20
C GLU A 256 16.45 -4.29 2.08
N VAL A 257 17.09 -4.88 3.08
CA VAL A 257 16.46 -5.63 4.17
C VAL A 257 16.74 -4.92 5.47
N VAL A 258 15.69 -4.60 6.24
CA VAL A 258 15.78 -4.09 7.61
C VAL A 258 15.33 -5.15 8.60
N ALA A 259 16.06 -5.35 9.69
CA ALA A 259 15.71 -6.32 10.71
C ALA A 259 16.00 -5.79 12.12
N GLY A 260 15.28 -6.30 13.12
CA GLY A 260 15.49 -5.95 14.50
C GLY A 260 14.20 -5.78 15.30
N HIS A 261 14.20 -4.80 16.23
CA HIS A 261 13.02 -4.43 17.01
C HIS A 261 11.85 -4.06 16.08
N TRP A 262 10.68 -4.64 16.32
CA TRP A 262 9.55 -4.61 15.39
C TRP A 262 9.11 -3.18 14.96
N TYR A 263 9.32 -2.19 15.80
CA TYR A 263 8.97 -0.80 15.49
C TYR A 263 10.16 0.00 14.95
N GLU A 264 11.34 -0.07 15.59
CA GLU A 264 12.50 0.72 15.19
C GLU A 264 13.06 0.33 13.82
N ALA A 265 13.18 -0.98 13.56
CA ALA A 265 13.59 -1.48 12.24
C ALA A 265 12.57 -1.11 11.15
N TRP A 266 11.26 -1.22 11.46
CA TRP A 266 10.22 -0.79 10.54
C TRP A 266 10.27 0.72 10.26
N GLN A 267 10.50 1.57 11.29
CA GLN A 267 10.64 3.02 11.10
C GLN A 267 11.84 3.36 10.21
N LYS A 268 12.96 2.63 10.34
CA LYS A 268 14.11 2.81 9.44
C LYS A 268 13.71 2.55 8.00
N GLY A 269 13.05 1.40 7.72
CA GLY A 269 12.57 1.09 6.39
C GLY A 269 11.55 2.11 5.84
N CYS A 270 10.66 2.66 6.69
CA CYS A 270 9.75 3.75 6.29
C CYS A 270 10.50 5.01 5.86
N LYS A 271 11.55 5.38 6.60
CA LYS A 271 12.39 6.53 6.29
C LYS A 271 13.12 6.35 4.97
N ASP A 272 13.66 5.16 4.72
CA ASP A 272 14.42 4.86 3.51
C ASP A 272 13.50 4.79 2.29
N LEU A 273 12.33 4.15 2.43
CA LEU A 273 11.30 4.17 1.38
C LEU A 273 10.90 5.61 1.04
N LEU A 274 10.68 6.46 2.04
CA LEU A 274 10.29 7.85 1.80
C LEU A 274 11.42 8.65 1.15
N ALA A 275 12.68 8.35 1.45
CA ALA A 275 13.82 8.95 0.77
C ALA A 275 13.89 8.57 -0.70
N MET A 276 13.43 7.37 -1.10
CA MET A 276 13.38 6.93 -2.50
C MET A 276 12.11 7.39 -3.22
N ALA A 277 10.94 7.24 -2.58
CA ALA A 277 9.63 7.47 -3.21
C ALA A 277 9.11 8.91 -3.04
N GLY A 278 9.55 9.63 -2.01
CA GLY A 278 9.12 10.99 -1.70
C GLY A 278 9.85 12.02 -2.56
N VAL A 279 9.10 12.91 -3.19
CA VAL A 279 9.66 14.01 -3.98
C VAL A 279 9.17 15.34 -3.44
N HIS A 280 10.09 16.15 -2.95
CA HIS A 280 9.79 17.47 -2.40
C HIS A 280 9.37 18.45 -3.50
N ILE A 281 8.22 19.09 -3.33
CA ILE A 281 7.68 20.12 -4.22
C ILE A 281 7.44 21.40 -3.43
N LYS A 282 7.69 22.56 -4.05
CA LYS A 282 7.53 23.90 -3.41
C LYS A 282 6.13 24.47 -3.62
N GLN A 283 5.37 23.96 -4.60
CA GLN A 283 4.04 24.44 -4.91
C GLN A 283 3.20 23.38 -5.61
N LEU A 284 1.89 23.47 -5.44
CA LEU A 284 0.91 22.64 -6.14
C LEU A 284 0.71 23.11 -7.57
N ALA A 285 0.35 22.20 -8.46
CA ALA A 285 0.09 22.48 -9.87
C ALA A 285 -1.40 22.75 -10.15
N ASP A 286 -1.67 23.54 -11.19
CA ASP A 286 -3.01 23.72 -11.75
C ASP A 286 -3.45 22.47 -12.53
N VAL A 287 -2.48 21.79 -13.17
CA VAL A 287 -2.70 20.55 -13.91
C VAL A 287 -1.70 19.50 -13.44
N VAL A 288 -2.19 18.30 -13.13
CA VAL A 288 -1.35 17.12 -12.87
C VAL A 288 -1.65 16.06 -13.92
N ILE A 289 -0.60 15.58 -14.60
CA ILE A 289 -0.69 14.48 -15.55
C ILE A 289 -0.02 13.27 -14.93
N ALA A 290 -0.77 12.21 -14.65
CA ALA A 290 -0.31 11.08 -13.85
C ALA A 290 -0.57 9.72 -14.50
N SER A 291 0.40 8.84 -14.44
CA SER A 291 0.28 7.43 -14.78
C SER A 291 0.46 6.56 -13.53
N ALA A 292 -0.22 5.42 -13.48
CA ALA A 292 0.07 4.42 -12.47
C ALA A 292 1.48 3.80 -12.61
N GLY A 293 2.11 3.94 -13.77
CA GLY A 293 3.38 3.32 -14.15
C GLY A 293 3.20 2.13 -15.11
N GLY A 294 2.02 2.02 -15.77
CA GLY A 294 1.69 0.96 -16.72
C GLY A 294 1.41 -0.40 -16.07
N TYR A 295 1.46 -1.45 -16.89
CA TYR A 295 1.19 -2.83 -16.44
C TYR A 295 2.29 -3.34 -15.48
N PRO A 296 1.93 -4.06 -14.41
CA PRO A 296 0.57 -4.48 -14.01
C PRO A 296 -0.18 -3.49 -13.09
N LYS A 297 0.38 -2.31 -12.81
CA LYS A 297 -0.17 -1.35 -11.84
C LYS A 297 -1.50 -0.74 -12.30
N ASP A 298 -1.77 -0.74 -13.62
CA ASP A 298 -3.01 -0.28 -14.24
C ASP A 298 -3.87 -1.41 -14.86
N LEU A 299 -3.74 -2.65 -14.36
CA LEU A 299 -4.54 -3.80 -14.80
C LEU A 299 -6.04 -3.53 -14.65
N ASN A 300 -6.44 -2.92 -13.55
CA ASN A 300 -7.81 -2.50 -13.27
C ASN A 300 -7.84 -1.19 -12.48
N LEU A 301 -9.00 -0.56 -12.42
CA LEU A 301 -9.14 0.73 -11.75
C LEU A 301 -8.90 0.62 -10.24
N TYR A 302 -9.26 -0.50 -9.60
CA TYR A 302 -9.03 -0.72 -8.17
C TYR A 302 -7.55 -0.61 -7.80
N GLN A 303 -6.67 -1.26 -8.54
CA GLN A 303 -5.21 -1.15 -8.33
C GLN A 303 -4.70 0.25 -8.69
N ALA A 304 -5.21 0.83 -9.78
CA ALA A 304 -4.80 2.13 -10.28
C ALA A 304 -5.26 3.31 -9.40
N THR A 305 -6.19 3.11 -8.44
CA THR A 305 -6.57 4.17 -7.49
C THR A 305 -5.39 4.69 -6.65
N LYS A 306 -4.32 3.92 -6.48
CA LYS A 306 -3.08 4.39 -5.84
C LYS A 306 -2.49 5.60 -6.57
N CYS A 307 -2.60 5.64 -7.91
CA CYS A 307 -2.20 6.78 -8.71
C CYS A 307 -2.99 8.05 -8.32
N HIS A 308 -4.32 7.94 -8.18
CA HIS A 308 -5.17 9.05 -7.74
C HIS A 308 -4.77 9.53 -6.34
N MET A 309 -4.59 8.57 -5.40
CA MET A 309 -4.29 8.85 -4.00
C MET A 309 -2.94 9.53 -3.79
N ASN A 310 -1.95 9.26 -4.63
CA ASN A 310 -0.65 9.93 -4.54
C ASN A 310 -0.63 11.24 -5.34
N ALA A 311 -1.20 11.25 -6.55
CA ALA A 311 -1.18 12.42 -7.42
C ALA A 311 -2.00 13.61 -6.85
N GLN A 312 -2.99 13.36 -5.98
CA GLN A 312 -3.75 14.43 -5.31
C GLN A 312 -2.85 15.39 -4.51
N PHE A 313 -1.69 14.93 -4.04
CA PHE A 313 -0.76 15.76 -3.27
C PHE A 313 0.03 16.77 -4.12
N ALA A 314 -0.09 16.70 -5.46
CA ALA A 314 0.55 17.65 -6.37
C ALA A 314 -0.42 18.67 -6.99
N VAL A 315 -1.75 18.48 -6.85
CA VAL A 315 -2.76 19.30 -7.52
C VAL A 315 -3.38 20.33 -6.56
N LYS A 316 -3.70 21.52 -7.08
CA LYS A 316 -4.51 22.52 -6.38
C LYS A 316 -5.97 22.07 -6.29
N HIS A 317 -6.67 22.47 -5.22
CA HIS A 317 -8.12 22.33 -5.15
C HIS A 317 -8.81 22.97 -6.36
N GLY A 318 -9.77 22.28 -6.97
CA GLY A 318 -10.42 22.72 -8.21
C GLY A 318 -9.53 22.69 -9.45
N GLY A 319 -8.33 22.08 -9.35
CA GLY A 319 -7.41 21.90 -10.46
C GLY A 319 -7.85 20.83 -11.46
N ILE A 320 -6.96 20.45 -12.34
CA ILE A 320 -7.19 19.45 -13.37
C ILE A 320 -6.26 18.25 -13.14
N MET A 321 -6.80 17.04 -13.23
CA MET A 321 -6.01 15.80 -13.25
C MET A 321 -6.26 15.02 -14.52
N ILE A 322 -5.20 14.59 -15.17
CA ILE A 322 -5.24 13.72 -16.35
C ILE A 322 -4.56 12.40 -15.95
N PHE A 323 -5.29 11.30 -16.03
CA PHE A 323 -4.77 9.97 -15.72
C PHE A 323 -4.58 9.14 -16.98
N THR A 324 -3.46 8.41 -17.10
CA THR A 324 -3.24 7.40 -18.14
C THR A 324 -3.28 6.01 -17.52
N LEU A 325 -4.40 5.30 -17.72
CA LEU A 325 -4.67 3.99 -17.10
C LEU A 325 -5.34 3.06 -18.12
N ASP A 326 -4.67 2.01 -18.56
CA ASP A 326 -5.18 1.09 -19.59
C ASP A 326 -6.42 0.32 -19.14
N CYS A 327 -6.39 -0.21 -17.92
CA CYS A 327 -7.48 -0.92 -17.26
C CYS A 327 -8.18 -1.98 -18.14
N PRO A 328 -7.46 -2.99 -18.67
CA PRO A 328 -8.09 -4.06 -19.46
C PRO A 328 -9.17 -4.80 -18.67
N ASP A 329 -9.03 -4.92 -17.35
CA ASP A 329 -9.98 -5.57 -16.47
C ASP A 329 -10.73 -4.55 -15.58
N ILE A 330 -11.20 -3.44 -16.18
CA ILE A 330 -11.76 -2.28 -15.45
C ILE A 330 -12.89 -2.64 -14.50
N LYS A 331 -13.64 -3.71 -14.80
CA LYS A 331 -14.80 -4.17 -14.01
C LYS A 331 -14.41 -5.05 -12.80
N GLU A 332 -13.13 -5.30 -12.59
CA GLU A 332 -12.65 -6.13 -11.48
C GLU A 332 -11.99 -5.28 -10.37
N PRO A 333 -12.19 -5.66 -9.11
CA PRO A 333 -13.19 -6.62 -8.64
C PRO A 333 -14.59 -6.01 -8.60
N ALA A 334 -15.62 -6.81 -8.87
CA ALA A 334 -17.02 -6.35 -8.93
C ALA A 334 -17.47 -5.61 -7.65
N ILE A 335 -17.05 -6.08 -6.48
CA ILE A 335 -17.35 -5.45 -5.18
C ILE A 335 -16.86 -3.98 -5.10
N PHE A 336 -15.83 -3.61 -5.85
CA PHE A 336 -15.37 -2.22 -5.98
C PHE A 336 -16.17 -1.45 -7.02
N THR A 337 -16.35 -2.06 -8.21
CA THR A 337 -16.96 -1.37 -9.35
C THR A 337 -18.46 -1.13 -9.16
N ASP A 338 -19.17 -2.02 -8.46
CA ASP A 338 -20.59 -1.87 -8.13
C ASP A 338 -20.85 -0.64 -7.25
N CYS A 339 -19.85 -0.18 -6.51
CA CYS A 339 -19.92 1.02 -5.69
C CYS A 339 -20.18 2.29 -6.51
N PHE A 340 -19.76 2.35 -7.77
CA PHE A 340 -19.93 3.51 -8.64
C PHE A 340 -21.35 3.65 -9.24
N SER A 341 -22.25 2.74 -8.92
CA SER A 341 -23.69 2.94 -9.16
C SER A 341 -24.33 3.97 -8.21
N ARG A 342 -23.64 4.31 -7.12
CA ARG A 342 -24.07 5.31 -6.12
C ARG A 342 -23.68 6.72 -6.59
N ASN A 343 -24.67 7.52 -7.01
CA ASN A 343 -24.44 8.89 -7.47
C ASN A 343 -24.45 9.92 -6.33
N ASP A 344 -25.16 9.62 -5.25
CA ASP A 344 -25.24 10.47 -4.05
C ASP A 344 -24.10 10.12 -3.08
N MET A 345 -23.18 11.07 -2.90
CA MET A 345 -22.01 10.90 -2.03
C MET A 345 -22.36 10.89 -0.54
N GLU A 346 -23.42 11.60 -0.13
CA GLU A 346 -23.88 11.59 1.25
C GLU A 346 -24.46 10.21 1.61
N GLN A 347 -25.30 9.66 0.71
CA GLN A 347 -25.82 8.31 0.92
C GLN A 347 -24.70 7.26 0.84
N PHE A 348 -23.71 7.43 -0.07
CA PHE A 348 -22.59 6.52 -0.15
C PHE A 348 -21.76 6.52 1.15
N GLU A 349 -21.51 7.68 1.75
CA GLU A 349 -20.85 7.79 3.05
C GLU A 349 -21.64 7.07 4.16
N LYS A 350 -22.95 7.26 4.24
CA LYS A 350 -23.83 6.58 5.21
C LYS A 350 -23.78 5.06 5.05
N ASP A 351 -23.84 4.58 3.82
CA ASP A 351 -23.76 3.14 3.52
C ASP A 351 -22.43 2.52 3.99
N ILE A 352 -21.31 3.22 3.76
CA ILE A 352 -19.99 2.75 4.21
C ILE A 352 -19.90 2.74 5.74
N ARG A 353 -20.41 3.77 6.40
CA ARG A 353 -20.43 3.82 7.87
C ARG A 353 -21.27 2.70 8.48
N ALA A 354 -22.39 2.35 7.82
CA ALA A 354 -23.26 1.26 8.26
C ALA A 354 -22.66 -0.12 8.00
N ASN A 355 -21.96 -0.30 6.88
CA ASN A 355 -21.36 -1.58 6.49
C ASN A 355 -20.03 -1.35 5.77
N PHE A 356 -18.98 -1.18 6.57
CA PHE A 356 -17.64 -0.89 6.06
C PHE A 356 -17.06 -2.09 5.30
N THR A 357 -16.55 -1.83 4.09
CA THR A 357 -15.66 -2.74 3.37
C THR A 357 -14.51 -1.95 2.75
N ILE A 358 -13.32 -2.55 2.69
CA ILE A 358 -12.14 -1.89 2.11
C ILE A 358 -12.39 -1.48 0.65
N PRO A 359 -12.95 -2.33 -0.23
CA PRO A 359 -13.23 -1.93 -1.61
C PRO A 359 -14.21 -0.77 -1.73
N ALA A 360 -15.27 -0.73 -0.90
CA ALA A 360 -16.22 0.38 -0.90
C ALA A 360 -15.56 1.69 -0.43
N PHE A 361 -14.72 1.63 0.59
CA PHE A 361 -13.96 2.80 1.04
C PHE A 361 -12.98 3.28 -0.05
N VAL A 362 -12.26 2.39 -0.72
CA VAL A 362 -11.35 2.77 -1.82
C VAL A 362 -12.12 3.46 -2.96
N ALA A 363 -13.30 2.94 -3.33
CA ALA A 363 -14.17 3.56 -4.34
C ALA A 363 -14.65 4.96 -3.89
N PHE A 364 -15.04 5.09 -2.63
CA PHE A 364 -15.47 6.36 -2.04
C PHE A 364 -14.34 7.39 -2.03
N LYS A 365 -13.14 7.01 -1.56
CA LYS A 365 -11.95 7.89 -1.55
C LYS A 365 -11.57 8.34 -2.95
N ALA A 366 -11.55 7.41 -3.93
CA ALA A 366 -11.30 7.76 -5.33
C ALA A 366 -12.32 8.77 -5.85
N ARG A 367 -13.62 8.58 -5.53
CA ARG A 367 -14.68 9.51 -5.92
C ARG A 367 -14.55 10.88 -5.25
N CYS A 368 -14.15 10.93 -3.98
CA CYS A 368 -13.87 12.20 -3.29
C CYS A 368 -12.76 12.98 -4.00
N ILE A 369 -11.66 12.32 -4.39
CA ILE A 369 -10.56 12.95 -5.13
C ILE A 369 -11.04 13.48 -6.47
N VAL A 370 -11.77 12.66 -7.23
CA VAL A 370 -12.28 13.04 -8.57
C VAL A 370 -13.28 14.20 -8.50
N ASN A 371 -14.10 14.26 -7.44
CA ASN A 371 -15.06 15.35 -7.25
C ASN A 371 -14.40 16.69 -6.85
N ASP A 372 -13.16 16.65 -6.34
CA ASP A 372 -12.39 17.85 -5.95
C ASP A 372 -11.70 18.54 -7.13
N VAL A 373 -11.65 17.89 -8.30
CA VAL A 373 -10.91 18.33 -9.50
C VAL A 373 -11.75 18.13 -10.77
N THR A 374 -11.25 18.63 -11.91
CA THR A 374 -11.71 18.13 -13.22
C THR A 374 -10.80 16.96 -13.62
N ALA A 375 -11.34 15.74 -13.65
CA ALA A 375 -10.55 14.52 -13.87
C ALA A 375 -10.80 13.92 -15.25
N TYR A 376 -9.77 13.85 -16.07
CA TYR A 376 -9.75 13.14 -17.36
C TYR A 376 -9.09 11.78 -17.18
N LEU A 377 -9.62 10.76 -17.87
CA LEU A 377 -9.05 9.42 -17.84
C LEU A 377 -8.81 8.89 -19.26
N VAL A 378 -7.56 8.79 -19.63
CA VAL A 378 -7.10 8.17 -20.87
C VAL A 378 -7.11 6.67 -20.66
N THR A 379 -7.96 5.95 -21.43
CA THR A 379 -8.15 4.50 -21.31
C THR A 379 -8.70 3.93 -22.62
N ARG A 380 -8.98 2.64 -22.62
CA ARG A 380 -9.59 1.93 -23.75
C ARG A 380 -11.02 2.43 -24.03
N PRO A 381 -11.44 2.60 -25.28
CA PRO A 381 -12.79 3.06 -25.61
C PRO A 381 -13.92 2.21 -25.00
N GLU A 382 -13.74 0.90 -24.88
CA GLU A 382 -14.70 -0.02 -24.25
C GLU A 382 -14.96 0.28 -22.76
N ASN A 383 -14.08 1.03 -22.11
CA ASN A 383 -14.20 1.43 -20.71
C ASN A 383 -15.03 2.71 -20.52
N PHE A 384 -15.29 3.49 -21.57
CA PHE A 384 -15.81 4.86 -21.46
C PHE A 384 -17.12 4.98 -20.71
N ASP A 385 -18.06 4.05 -20.92
CA ASP A 385 -19.36 4.08 -20.24
C ASP A 385 -19.22 3.84 -18.72
N PHE A 386 -18.28 2.98 -18.32
CA PHE A 386 -17.99 2.77 -16.91
C PHE A 386 -17.24 3.97 -16.33
N VAL A 387 -16.26 4.50 -17.02
CA VAL A 387 -15.44 5.66 -16.59
C VAL A 387 -16.32 6.87 -16.28
N ARG A 388 -17.37 7.15 -17.09
CA ARG A 388 -18.33 8.23 -16.78
C ARG A 388 -19.02 8.05 -15.43
N LYS A 389 -19.31 6.80 -15.03
CA LYS A 389 -19.92 6.50 -13.72
C LYS A 389 -18.98 6.78 -12.56
N THR A 390 -17.67 6.72 -12.78
CA THR A 390 -16.67 7.00 -11.76
C THR A 390 -16.41 8.50 -11.56
N GLY A 391 -17.04 9.37 -12.36
CA GLY A 391 -16.88 10.83 -12.32
C GLY A 391 -15.78 11.37 -13.21
N HIS A 392 -15.04 10.52 -13.90
CA HIS A 392 -14.02 10.95 -14.85
C HIS A 392 -14.64 11.27 -16.23
N ILE A 393 -13.94 12.09 -16.98
CA ILE A 393 -14.18 12.36 -18.39
C ILE A 393 -13.28 11.42 -19.19
N PRO A 394 -13.83 10.42 -19.91
CA PRO A 394 -13.02 9.49 -20.68
C PRO A 394 -12.41 10.14 -21.92
N CYS A 395 -11.16 9.80 -22.21
CA CYS A 395 -10.41 10.24 -23.38
C CYS A 395 -9.72 9.06 -24.06
N ALA A 396 -9.61 9.11 -25.40
CA ALA A 396 -8.97 8.05 -26.18
C ALA A 396 -7.44 8.20 -26.25
N SER A 397 -6.90 9.41 -26.03
CA SER A 397 -5.48 9.69 -26.02
C SER A 397 -5.11 10.75 -25.00
N LEU A 398 -3.84 10.79 -24.63
CA LEU A 398 -3.31 11.80 -23.71
C LEU A 398 -3.33 13.19 -24.34
N GLN A 399 -3.13 13.31 -25.67
CA GLN A 399 -3.19 14.57 -26.38
C GLN A 399 -4.62 15.13 -26.38
N GLU A 400 -5.65 14.31 -26.60
CA GLU A 400 -7.06 14.70 -26.48
C GLU A 400 -7.39 15.21 -25.09
N ALA A 401 -6.97 14.49 -24.06
CA ALA A 401 -7.18 14.89 -22.66
C ALA A 401 -6.52 16.23 -22.34
N TRP A 402 -5.35 16.48 -22.91
CA TRP A 402 -4.64 17.77 -22.78
C TRP A 402 -5.38 18.91 -23.46
N GLU A 403 -5.89 18.70 -24.67
CA GLU A 403 -6.67 19.69 -25.42
C GLU A 403 -7.94 20.10 -24.65
N LEU A 404 -8.67 19.12 -24.11
CA LEU A 404 -9.82 19.38 -23.24
C LEU A 404 -9.43 20.10 -21.94
N ALA A 405 -8.29 19.78 -21.37
CA ALA A 405 -7.77 20.47 -20.19
C ALA A 405 -7.42 21.95 -20.50
N GLN A 406 -6.89 22.25 -21.69
CA GLN A 406 -6.64 23.62 -22.13
C GLN A 406 -7.95 24.41 -22.32
N GLU A 407 -9.00 23.80 -22.88
CA GLU A 407 -10.32 24.40 -22.97
C GLU A 407 -10.85 24.72 -21.57
N LYS A 408 -10.71 23.77 -20.61
CA LYS A 408 -11.15 23.96 -19.23
C LYS A 408 -10.39 25.06 -18.50
N LEU A 409 -9.09 25.18 -18.72
CA LEU A 409 -8.27 26.31 -18.20
C LEU A 409 -8.74 27.65 -18.77
N ALA A 410 -9.07 27.69 -20.06
CA ALA A 410 -9.59 28.90 -20.70
C ALA A 410 -10.98 29.28 -20.15
N GLU A 411 -11.88 28.33 -19.93
CA GLU A 411 -13.18 28.54 -19.26
C GLU A 411 -13.02 29.13 -17.85
N GLN A 412 -12.00 28.66 -17.11
CA GLN A 412 -11.66 29.17 -15.76
C GLN A 412 -10.95 30.53 -15.82
N GLY A 413 -10.65 31.08 -17.01
CA GLY A 413 -9.90 32.32 -17.17
C GLY A 413 -8.42 32.22 -16.80
N LYS A 414 -7.88 31.01 -16.64
CA LYS A 414 -6.50 30.75 -16.25
C LYS A 414 -5.57 30.84 -17.46
N LYS A 415 -4.97 32.02 -17.66
CA LYS A 415 -3.93 32.25 -18.69
C LYS A 415 -2.54 31.86 -18.19
N ASP A 416 -2.32 31.95 -16.90
CA ASP A 416 -1.08 31.54 -16.23
C ASP A 416 -1.36 30.30 -15.37
N TYR A 417 -0.83 29.18 -15.81
CA TYR A 417 -1.00 27.87 -15.18
C TYR A 417 0.31 27.11 -15.18
N ASN A 418 0.41 26.14 -14.29
CA ASN A 418 1.56 25.25 -14.21
C ASN A 418 1.14 23.77 -14.26
N ILE A 419 2.08 22.92 -14.64
CA ILE A 419 1.87 21.50 -14.89
C ILE A 419 2.87 20.70 -14.06
N THR A 420 2.41 19.62 -13.44
CA THR A 420 3.24 18.56 -12.85
C THR A 420 2.98 17.25 -13.58
N ILE A 421 4.05 16.54 -13.90
CA ILE A 421 4.01 15.22 -14.55
C ILE A 421 4.44 14.17 -13.53
N MET A 422 3.76 13.02 -13.50
CA MET A 422 4.04 11.88 -12.62
C MET A 422 3.93 10.58 -13.39
N GLY A 423 5.02 10.12 -13.99
CA GLY A 423 5.05 8.89 -14.80
C GLY A 423 4.80 7.60 -13.99
N HIS A 424 5.09 7.61 -12.70
CA HIS A 424 4.98 6.46 -11.79
C HIS A 424 4.25 6.82 -10.48
N ALA A 425 3.09 7.50 -10.58
CA ALA A 425 2.37 8.05 -9.44
C ALA A 425 1.91 7.00 -8.42
N SER A 426 1.74 5.72 -8.81
CA SER A 426 1.43 4.66 -7.83
C SER A 426 2.57 4.37 -6.85
N ALA A 427 3.81 4.78 -7.17
CA ALA A 427 5.01 4.47 -6.41
C ALA A 427 5.79 5.71 -5.94
N THR A 428 5.42 6.91 -6.41
CA THR A 428 6.03 8.18 -6.00
C THR A 428 5.04 9.03 -5.23
N LEU A 429 5.54 9.82 -4.28
CA LEU A 429 4.72 10.65 -3.41
C LEU A 429 5.22 12.10 -3.43
N PRO A 430 4.45 13.06 -3.95
CA PRO A 430 4.76 14.48 -3.81
C PRO A 430 4.64 14.92 -2.34
N ILE A 431 5.65 15.63 -1.85
CA ILE A 431 5.69 16.18 -0.49
C ILE A 431 5.82 17.69 -0.61
N LEU A 432 4.74 18.39 -0.25
CA LEU A 432 4.74 19.86 -0.28
C LEU A 432 5.57 20.41 0.90
N ASP A 433 6.62 21.17 0.58
CA ASP A 433 7.42 21.87 1.58
C ASP A 433 6.55 22.93 2.28
N LYS A 434 6.69 23.00 3.62
CA LYS A 434 5.97 23.97 4.45
C LYS A 434 6.62 25.35 4.41
#